data_5e6d3851bd15d2b326f8704737b27742
#
_entry.id   5e6d3851bd15d2b326f8704737b27742
#
_cell.length_a   1.000
_cell.length_b   1.000
_cell.length_c   1.000
_cell.angle_alpha   90.00
_cell.angle_beta   90.00
_cell.angle_gamma   90.00
#
_symmetry.space_group_name_H-M   'P 1'
#
loop_
_entity.id
_entity.type
_entity.pdbx_description
1 polymer ?
#
loop_
_entity_poly.entity_id
_entity_poly.type
_entity_poly.pdbx_seq_one_letter_code
_entity_poly.pdbx_strand_id
1 'polypeptide(L)'
;MIEILENQIKNDKLSNAYIFESKNSSYNLDKALEFSKSVFNNFGINTKLEENSDFEIIKKDGKEKNISIKTIRLLIKDMYLRPSNGKIKIYIIKDSENLSIESSNALLKSIEEAKDYIILIFTTNNAYSLLKTIRSRCQIISFKSQIENEFVDREKLSYILSEIISGNFSFYYKNKDFFSKAKDYKEELFVEILNFFNNLIKLKYYKNNAKENKKVLFYLRKIENLPFDSIDRIIRKAEQITKGFKNNANFDMVVENFLIFIYREGRNIESSRDKL
;
A
#
# COMPACT_ATOMS: atom_id res chain seq x y z
N MET A 1 -8.46 -8.31 -9.65
CA MET A 1 -9.51 -7.61 -8.89
C MET A 1 -9.83 -8.38 -7.61
N ILE A 2 -10.44 -7.78 -6.57
CA ILE A 2 -10.87 -8.53 -5.37
C ILE A 2 -12.21 -9.21 -5.68
N GLU A 3 -12.36 -10.47 -5.24
CA GLU A 3 -13.54 -11.32 -5.47
C GLU A 3 -14.88 -10.63 -5.13
N ILE A 4 -14.90 -9.79 -4.08
CA ILE A 4 -16.08 -9.01 -3.69
C ILE A 4 -16.53 -8.07 -4.82
N LEU A 5 -15.61 -7.33 -5.44
CA LEU A 5 -15.92 -6.40 -6.53
C LEU A 5 -16.36 -7.14 -7.80
N GLU A 6 -15.71 -8.27 -8.10
CA GLU A 6 -16.10 -9.13 -9.23
C GLU A 6 -17.52 -9.67 -9.07
N ASN A 7 -17.86 -10.12 -7.86
CA ASN A 7 -19.20 -10.62 -7.56
C ASN A 7 -20.27 -9.50 -7.62
N GLN A 8 -19.92 -8.27 -7.20
CA GLN A 8 -20.85 -7.14 -7.32
C GLN A 8 -21.12 -6.77 -8.77
N ILE A 9 -20.09 -6.74 -9.62
CA ILE A 9 -20.24 -6.48 -11.05
C ILE A 9 -21.11 -7.55 -11.70
N LYS A 10 -20.82 -8.84 -11.46
CA LYS A 10 -21.56 -9.97 -12.06
C LYS A 10 -23.05 -10.01 -11.66
N ASN A 11 -23.37 -9.54 -10.44
CA ASN A 11 -24.72 -9.61 -9.89
C ASN A 11 -25.48 -8.28 -9.98
N ASP A 12 -24.94 -7.26 -10.67
CA ASP A 12 -25.49 -5.90 -10.75
C ASP A 12 -25.82 -5.27 -9.37
N LYS A 13 -24.98 -5.60 -8.36
CA LYS A 13 -25.13 -5.09 -6.98
C LYS A 13 -24.02 -4.08 -6.64
N LEU A 14 -23.86 -3.10 -7.51
CA LEU A 14 -22.86 -2.05 -7.32
C LEU A 14 -23.33 -1.04 -6.26
N SER A 15 -22.40 -0.57 -5.43
CA SER A 15 -22.65 0.57 -4.54
C SER A 15 -22.43 1.87 -5.31
N ASN A 16 -23.18 2.92 -4.94
CA ASN A 16 -22.99 4.26 -5.51
C ASN A 16 -21.72 4.95 -5.03
N ALA A 17 -21.13 4.50 -3.91
CA ALA A 17 -19.92 5.10 -3.36
C ALA A 17 -18.98 4.06 -2.75
N TYR A 18 -17.71 4.16 -3.09
CA TYR A 18 -16.63 3.30 -2.60
C TYR A 18 -15.50 4.11 -2.00
N ILE A 19 -14.81 3.55 -1.01
CA ILE A 19 -13.50 4.01 -0.57
C ILE A 19 -12.51 2.88 -0.86
N PHE A 20 -11.55 3.13 -1.72
CA PHE A 20 -10.45 2.22 -2.04
C PHE A 20 -9.24 2.63 -1.23
N GLU A 21 -8.83 1.77 -0.32
CA GLU A 21 -7.79 2.03 0.66
C GLU A 21 -6.63 1.05 0.54
N SER A 22 -5.42 1.57 0.42
CA SER A 22 -4.16 0.88 0.70
C SER A 22 -3.08 1.91 0.99
N LYS A 23 -1.93 1.50 1.52
CA LYS A 23 -0.82 2.41 1.79
C LYS A 23 -0.16 3.01 0.54
N ASN A 24 -0.51 2.56 -0.66
CA ASN A 24 0.05 3.03 -1.92
C ASN A 24 -1.00 3.75 -2.76
N SER A 25 -0.83 5.07 -2.94
CA SER A 25 -1.75 5.91 -3.71
C SER A 25 -1.85 5.48 -5.18
N SER A 26 -0.73 5.14 -5.83
CA SER A 26 -0.73 4.67 -7.22
C SER A 26 -1.51 3.37 -7.36
N TYR A 27 -1.28 2.42 -6.47
CA TYR A 27 -1.99 1.14 -6.45
C TYR A 27 -3.51 1.33 -6.25
N ASN A 28 -3.91 2.24 -5.35
CA ASN A 28 -5.33 2.56 -5.14
C ASN A 28 -5.97 3.10 -6.43
N LEU A 29 -5.26 3.98 -7.13
CA LEU A 29 -5.72 4.52 -8.41
C LEU A 29 -5.80 3.42 -9.47
N ASP A 30 -4.79 2.57 -9.61
CA ASP A 30 -4.78 1.47 -10.57
C ASP A 30 -5.96 0.51 -10.33
N LYS A 31 -6.25 0.20 -9.06
CA LYS A 31 -7.42 -0.63 -8.70
C LYS A 31 -8.76 0.06 -9.01
N ALA A 32 -8.84 1.38 -8.82
CA ALA A 32 -10.02 2.15 -9.18
C ALA A 32 -10.22 2.19 -10.71
N LEU A 33 -9.15 2.32 -11.49
CA LEU A 33 -9.18 2.26 -12.94
C LEU A 33 -9.57 0.86 -13.45
N GLU A 34 -8.97 -0.20 -12.88
CA GLU A 34 -9.29 -1.59 -13.21
C GLU A 34 -10.78 -1.89 -12.95
N PHE A 35 -11.28 -1.46 -11.79
CA PHE A 35 -12.70 -1.61 -11.44
C PHE A 35 -13.60 -0.83 -12.39
N SER A 36 -13.30 0.44 -12.66
CA SER A 36 -14.08 1.29 -13.57
C SER A 36 -14.18 0.68 -14.97
N LYS A 37 -13.05 0.20 -15.51
CA LYS A 37 -13.02 -0.49 -16.81
C LYS A 37 -13.89 -1.75 -16.81
N SER A 38 -13.84 -2.54 -15.74
CA SER A 38 -14.65 -3.75 -15.62
C SER A 38 -16.14 -3.45 -15.51
N VAL A 39 -16.52 -2.38 -14.80
CA VAL A 39 -17.91 -1.91 -14.73
C VAL A 39 -18.39 -1.47 -16.11
N PHE A 40 -17.65 -0.59 -16.82
CA PHE A 40 -18.03 -0.18 -18.17
C PHE A 40 -18.18 -1.37 -19.12
N ASN A 41 -17.25 -2.32 -19.09
CA ASN A 41 -17.33 -3.53 -19.91
C ASN A 41 -18.58 -4.36 -19.59
N ASN A 42 -18.97 -4.48 -18.33
CA ASN A 42 -20.20 -5.19 -17.93
C ASN A 42 -21.47 -4.53 -18.50
N PHE A 43 -21.45 -3.20 -18.62
CA PHE A 43 -22.52 -2.46 -19.30
C PHE A 43 -22.39 -2.43 -20.83
N GLY A 44 -21.42 -3.13 -21.42
CA GLY A 44 -21.17 -3.20 -22.87
C GLY A 44 -20.53 -1.92 -23.44
N ILE A 45 -19.86 -1.11 -22.61
CA ILE A 45 -19.16 0.12 -22.98
C ILE A 45 -17.67 -0.18 -23.08
N ASN A 46 -17.15 -0.29 -24.31
CA ASN A 46 -15.77 -0.70 -24.58
C ASN A 46 -14.84 0.46 -24.98
N THR A 47 -15.23 1.70 -24.71
CA THR A 47 -14.38 2.88 -24.91
C THR A 47 -13.23 2.91 -23.92
N LYS A 48 -12.08 3.47 -24.32
CA LYS A 48 -11.00 3.75 -23.38
C LYS A 48 -11.46 4.74 -22.31
N LEU A 49 -10.99 4.58 -21.09
CA LEU A 49 -11.41 5.45 -19.98
C LEU A 49 -11.12 6.93 -20.26
N GLU A 50 -9.98 7.24 -20.88
CA GLU A 50 -9.56 8.60 -21.21
C GLU A 50 -10.44 9.27 -22.30
N GLU A 51 -11.13 8.46 -23.09
CA GLU A 51 -12.01 8.92 -24.20
C GLU A 51 -13.49 8.90 -23.79
N ASN A 52 -13.80 8.44 -22.58
CA ASN A 52 -15.18 8.27 -22.11
C ASN A 52 -15.64 9.53 -21.35
N SER A 53 -16.59 10.26 -21.90
CA SER A 53 -17.18 11.47 -21.28
C SER A 53 -17.91 11.23 -19.96
N ASP A 54 -18.25 9.97 -19.67
CA ASP A 54 -18.90 9.57 -18.42
C ASP A 54 -17.92 9.01 -17.39
N PHE A 55 -16.61 9.28 -17.59
CA PHE A 55 -15.53 8.95 -16.68
C PHE A 55 -14.65 10.14 -16.39
N GLU A 56 -14.42 10.46 -15.11
CA GLU A 56 -13.55 11.55 -14.72
C GLU A 56 -12.72 11.23 -13.47
N ILE A 57 -11.47 11.68 -13.46
CA ILE A 57 -10.57 11.61 -12.30
C ILE A 57 -10.38 13.00 -11.73
N ILE A 58 -10.90 13.20 -10.53
CA ILE A 58 -10.75 14.44 -9.77
C ILE A 58 -9.48 14.32 -8.91
N LYS A 59 -8.59 15.27 -9.07
CA LYS A 59 -7.33 15.37 -8.33
C LYS A 59 -7.04 16.83 -8.00
N LYS A 60 -6.10 17.05 -7.08
CA LYS A 60 -5.62 18.40 -6.81
C LYS A 60 -4.89 18.99 -8.02
N ASP A 61 -5.07 20.29 -8.26
CA ASP A 61 -4.38 21.00 -9.32
C ASP A 61 -2.95 21.37 -8.88
N GLY A 62 -1.97 20.91 -9.65
CA GLY A 62 -0.56 21.31 -9.58
C GLY A 62 -0.01 21.58 -8.16
N LYS A 63 0.14 22.88 -7.81
CA LYS A 63 0.71 23.35 -6.53
C LYS A 63 -0.29 23.51 -5.39
N GLU A 64 -1.57 23.26 -5.61
CA GLU A 64 -2.58 23.38 -4.57
C GLU A 64 -2.39 22.29 -3.50
N LYS A 65 -2.64 22.66 -2.23
CA LYS A 65 -2.58 21.70 -1.12
C LYS A 65 -3.77 20.74 -1.13
N ASN A 66 -4.94 21.26 -1.51
CA ASN A 66 -6.21 20.53 -1.42
C ASN A 66 -6.95 20.53 -2.77
N ILE A 67 -7.86 19.57 -2.93
CA ILE A 67 -8.85 19.59 -4.02
C ILE A 67 -9.79 20.75 -3.78
N SER A 68 -9.92 21.65 -4.76
CA SER A 68 -10.65 22.89 -4.57
C SER A 68 -12.16 22.65 -4.45
N ILE A 69 -12.85 23.47 -3.65
CA ILE A 69 -14.32 23.42 -3.54
C ILE A 69 -15.00 23.72 -4.89
N LYS A 70 -14.37 24.53 -5.73
CA LYS A 70 -14.84 24.82 -7.08
C LYS A 70 -14.89 23.54 -7.94
N THR A 71 -13.83 22.76 -7.92
CA THR A 71 -13.74 21.46 -8.63
C THR A 71 -14.83 20.50 -8.14
N ILE A 72 -15.03 20.42 -6.83
CA ILE A 72 -16.07 19.55 -6.24
C ILE A 72 -17.48 20.04 -6.62
N ARG A 73 -17.74 21.33 -6.66
CA ARG A 73 -19.05 21.86 -7.11
C ARG A 73 -19.32 21.57 -8.59
N LEU A 74 -18.29 21.57 -9.44
CA LEU A 74 -18.44 21.17 -10.85
C LEU A 74 -18.76 19.69 -10.96
N LEU A 75 -18.04 18.83 -10.24
CA LEU A 75 -18.35 17.40 -10.15
C LEU A 75 -19.81 17.17 -9.72
N ILE A 76 -20.26 17.82 -8.64
CA ILE A 76 -21.62 17.69 -8.14
C ILE A 76 -22.65 18.07 -9.22
N LYS A 77 -22.43 19.17 -9.95
CA LYS A 77 -23.31 19.55 -11.05
C LYS A 77 -23.38 18.49 -12.14
N ASP A 78 -22.24 17.90 -12.50
CA ASP A 78 -22.17 16.86 -13.53
C ASP A 78 -22.83 15.54 -13.08
N MET A 79 -22.78 15.20 -11.80
CA MET A 79 -23.48 14.05 -11.23
C MET A 79 -24.99 14.10 -11.41
N TYR A 80 -25.61 15.28 -11.53
CA TYR A 80 -27.06 15.42 -11.79
C TYR A 80 -27.43 15.24 -13.26
N LEU A 81 -26.45 15.26 -14.18
CA LEU A 81 -26.70 15.02 -15.59
C LEU A 81 -26.73 13.52 -15.88
N ARG A 82 -27.61 13.10 -16.79
CA ARG A 82 -27.65 11.71 -17.24
C ARG A 82 -26.38 11.32 -17.98
N PRO A 83 -25.95 10.04 -17.90
CA PRO A 83 -24.82 9.55 -18.68
C PRO A 83 -25.03 9.74 -20.18
N SER A 84 -23.99 10.16 -20.88
CA SER A 84 -23.99 10.29 -22.36
C SER A 84 -24.15 8.94 -23.04
N ASN A 85 -23.60 7.87 -22.45
CA ASN A 85 -23.76 6.51 -22.91
C ASN A 85 -25.09 5.86 -22.47
N GLY A 86 -25.94 6.60 -21.73
CA GLY A 86 -27.26 6.19 -21.26
C GLY A 86 -27.27 5.18 -20.09
N LYS A 87 -26.14 4.76 -19.57
CA LYS A 87 -26.07 3.67 -18.57
C LYS A 87 -25.44 4.08 -17.24
N ILE A 88 -24.17 4.52 -17.24
CA ILE A 88 -23.42 4.72 -16.00
C ILE A 88 -22.35 5.80 -16.13
N LYS A 89 -22.14 6.57 -15.05
CA LYS A 89 -21.02 7.51 -14.87
C LYS A 89 -20.17 7.09 -13.69
N ILE A 90 -18.86 7.21 -13.85
CA ILE A 90 -17.89 6.86 -12.80
C ILE A 90 -16.94 8.03 -12.56
N TYR A 91 -16.83 8.41 -11.29
CA TYR A 91 -15.89 9.44 -10.84
C TYR A 91 -14.91 8.88 -9.84
N ILE A 92 -13.63 9.18 -10.01
CA ILE A 92 -12.57 8.84 -9.05
C ILE A 92 -12.08 10.13 -8.40
N ILE A 93 -12.19 10.25 -7.10
CA ILE A 93 -11.54 11.31 -6.31
C ILE A 93 -10.22 10.75 -5.81
N LYS A 94 -9.14 11.13 -6.49
CA LYS A 94 -7.79 10.66 -6.19
C LYS A 94 -7.23 11.34 -4.96
N ASP A 95 -6.56 10.54 -4.08
CA ASP A 95 -5.91 11.02 -2.86
C ASP A 95 -6.89 11.88 -2.02
N SER A 96 -8.03 11.28 -1.67
CA SER A 96 -9.19 11.96 -1.06
C SER A 96 -8.88 12.56 0.30
N GLU A 97 -7.78 12.22 0.96
CA GLU A 97 -7.24 12.91 2.13
C GLU A 97 -6.90 14.38 1.85
N ASN A 98 -6.77 14.77 0.57
CA ASN A 98 -6.58 16.16 0.15
C ASN A 98 -7.90 16.94 0.00
N LEU A 99 -9.07 16.35 0.33
CA LEU A 99 -10.31 17.09 0.39
C LEU A 99 -10.32 18.04 1.60
N SER A 100 -10.68 19.30 1.39
CA SER A 100 -10.97 20.18 2.52
C SER A 100 -12.25 19.73 3.23
N ILE A 101 -12.44 20.17 4.48
CA ILE A 101 -13.68 19.90 5.24
C ILE A 101 -14.89 20.44 4.47
N GLU A 102 -14.77 21.64 3.86
CA GLU A 102 -15.83 22.25 3.07
C GLU A 102 -16.16 21.40 1.83
N SER A 103 -15.14 20.96 1.07
CA SER A 103 -15.29 20.07 -0.08
C SER A 103 -15.93 18.73 0.30
N SER A 104 -15.51 18.16 1.41
CA SER A 104 -16.05 16.91 1.94
C SER A 104 -17.54 17.04 2.31
N ASN A 105 -17.92 18.13 3.01
CA ASN A 105 -19.31 18.40 3.38
C ASN A 105 -20.20 18.65 2.16
N ALA A 106 -19.69 19.32 1.12
CA ALA A 106 -20.43 19.55 -0.10
C ALA A 106 -20.82 18.25 -0.82
N LEU A 107 -20.00 17.19 -0.71
CA LEU A 107 -20.26 15.89 -1.32
C LEU A 107 -21.33 15.06 -0.59
N LEU A 108 -21.57 15.31 0.70
CA LEU A 108 -22.43 14.43 1.51
C LEU A 108 -23.81 14.25 0.92
N LYS A 109 -24.47 15.34 0.53
CA LYS A 109 -25.81 15.28 -0.06
C LYS A 109 -25.77 14.50 -1.39
N SER A 110 -24.77 14.71 -2.21
CA SER A 110 -24.62 14.03 -3.50
C SER A 110 -24.36 12.54 -3.37
N ILE A 111 -23.67 12.12 -2.30
CA ILE A 111 -23.47 10.70 -1.99
C ILE A 111 -24.79 10.06 -1.51
N GLU A 112 -25.55 10.76 -0.67
CA GLU A 112 -26.84 10.26 -0.15
C GLU A 112 -27.90 10.15 -1.23
N GLU A 113 -27.97 11.12 -2.15
CA GLU A 113 -28.96 11.23 -3.21
C GLU A 113 -28.45 10.71 -4.56
N ALA A 114 -27.31 10.00 -4.56
CA ALA A 114 -26.70 9.49 -5.79
C ALA A 114 -27.68 8.60 -6.56
N LYS A 115 -27.80 8.87 -7.86
CA LYS A 115 -28.63 8.08 -8.75
C LYS A 115 -27.98 6.73 -9.05
N ASP A 116 -28.77 5.71 -9.37
CA ASP A 116 -28.28 4.35 -9.64
C ASP A 116 -27.23 4.27 -10.75
N TYR A 117 -27.18 5.29 -11.62
CA TYR A 117 -26.20 5.40 -12.68
C TYR A 117 -24.89 6.10 -12.27
N ILE A 118 -24.69 6.45 -10.99
CA ILE A 118 -23.49 7.11 -10.49
C ILE A 118 -22.67 6.14 -9.62
N ILE A 119 -21.38 6.06 -9.92
CA ILE A 119 -20.40 5.44 -9.01
C ILE A 119 -19.33 6.48 -8.68
N LEU A 120 -19.15 6.73 -7.39
CA LEU A 120 -18.13 7.60 -6.85
C LEU A 120 -17.08 6.78 -6.10
N ILE A 121 -15.82 6.89 -6.48
CA ILE A 121 -14.72 6.14 -5.89
C ILE A 121 -13.74 7.11 -5.24
N PHE A 122 -13.58 7.01 -3.94
CA PHE A 122 -12.55 7.72 -3.19
C PHE A 122 -11.31 6.83 -3.10
N THR A 123 -10.14 7.31 -3.53
CA THR A 123 -8.88 6.62 -3.23
C THR A 123 -8.16 7.31 -2.09
N THR A 124 -7.62 6.56 -1.14
CA THR A 124 -6.92 7.12 0.03
C THR A 124 -5.91 6.15 0.59
N ASN A 125 -4.90 6.67 1.28
CA ASN A 125 -3.93 5.86 2.03
C ASN A 125 -4.48 5.38 3.38
N ASN A 126 -5.51 6.06 3.89
CA ASN A 126 -6.15 5.71 5.15
C ASN A 126 -7.60 6.21 5.14
N ALA A 127 -8.57 5.30 5.17
CA ALA A 127 -9.99 5.66 5.18
C ALA A 127 -10.35 6.57 6.37
N TYR A 128 -9.65 6.44 7.50
CA TYR A 128 -9.90 7.28 8.69
C TYR A 128 -9.45 8.73 8.52
N SER A 129 -8.71 9.09 7.48
CA SER A 129 -8.42 10.48 7.14
C SER A 129 -9.64 11.21 6.56
N LEU A 130 -10.62 10.46 6.05
CA LEU A 130 -11.88 11.00 5.55
C LEU A 130 -12.89 11.23 6.68
N LEU A 131 -13.79 12.19 6.49
CA LEU A 131 -14.87 12.46 7.45
C LEU A 131 -15.68 11.19 7.73
N LYS A 132 -16.03 10.98 9.02
CA LYS A 132 -16.87 9.85 9.43
C LYS A 132 -18.17 9.79 8.65
N THR A 133 -18.74 10.93 8.29
CA THR A 133 -19.98 11.07 7.51
C THR A 133 -19.84 10.55 6.07
N ILE A 134 -18.68 10.72 5.42
CA ILE A 134 -18.39 10.10 4.11
C ILE A 134 -18.21 8.60 4.29
N ARG A 135 -17.38 8.17 5.26
CA ARG A 135 -17.12 6.74 5.49
C ARG A 135 -18.37 5.92 5.76
N SER A 136 -19.33 6.48 6.48
CA SER A 136 -20.59 5.77 6.81
C SER A 136 -21.51 5.54 5.61
N ARG A 137 -21.25 6.22 4.48
CA ARG A 137 -22.05 6.14 3.24
C ARG A 137 -21.34 5.44 2.10
N CYS A 138 -20.10 5.08 2.31
CA CYS A 138 -19.27 4.41 1.29
C CYS A 138 -18.99 2.97 1.69
N GLN A 139 -18.94 2.10 0.71
CA GLN A 139 -18.40 0.76 0.91
C GLN A 139 -16.86 0.85 0.94
N ILE A 140 -16.25 0.49 2.07
CA ILE A 140 -14.79 0.51 2.22
C ILE A 140 -14.23 -0.80 1.69
N ILE A 141 -13.32 -0.71 0.73
CA ILE A 141 -12.55 -1.80 0.17
C ILE A 141 -11.09 -1.55 0.53
N SER A 142 -10.65 -2.23 1.58
CA SER A 142 -9.24 -2.22 1.97
C SER A 142 -8.50 -3.28 1.16
N PHE A 143 -7.69 -2.82 0.23
CA PHE A 143 -6.75 -3.69 -0.43
C PHE A 143 -5.64 -3.97 0.57
N LYS A 144 -5.66 -5.15 1.18
CA LYS A 144 -4.42 -5.65 1.80
C LYS A 144 -3.40 -5.53 0.69
N SER A 145 -2.42 -4.65 0.87
CA SER A 145 -1.37 -4.54 -0.09
C SER A 145 -0.73 -5.93 -0.21
N GLN A 146 -1.21 -6.73 -1.16
CA GLN A 146 -0.36 -7.57 -1.95
C GLN A 146 0.41 -6.59 -2.87
N ILE A 147 1.05 -5.60 -2.25
CA ILE A 147 2.31 -5.18 -2.76
C ILE A 147 3.20 -6.38 -2.39
N GLU A 148 3.21 -7.38 -3.23
CA GLU A 148 4.51 -7.84 -3.66
C GLU A 148 5.19 -6.54 -4.03
N ASN A 149 6.07 -6.05 -3.14
CA ASN A 149 6.71 -4.76 -3.30
C ASN A 149 7.50 -4.86 -4.61
N GLU A 150 6.92 -4.42 -5.72
CA GLU A 150 7.67 -4.24 -6.97
C GLU A 150 8.86 -3.31 -6.73
N PHE A 151 8.79 -2.49 -5.65
CA PHE A 151 9.84 -1.56 -5.26
C PHE A 151 10.97 -2.20 -4.44
N VAL A 152 10.69 -3.28 -3.69
CA VAL A 152 11.70 -4.00 -2.92
C VAL A 152 11.60 -5.48 -3.27
N ASP A 153 12.58 -5.97 -4.02
CA ASP A 153 12.71 -7.39 -4.31
C ASP A 153 12.90 -8.17 -3.00
N ARG A 154 11.80 -8.76 -2.50
CA ARG A 154 11.74 -9.52 -1.25
C ARG A 154 12.69 -10.69 -1.23
N GLU A 155 12.84 -11.38 -2.35
CA GLU A 155 13.73 -12.52 -2.46
C GLU A 155 15.17 -12.07 -2.29
N LYS A 156 15.55 -11.02 -3.01
CA LYS A 156 16.90 -10.43 -2.93
C LYS A 156 17.16 -9.82 -1.56
N LEU A 157 16.18 -9.11 -0.96
CA LEU A 157 16.31 -8.58 0.40
C LEU A 157 16.53 -9.71 1.40
N SER A 158 15.70 -10.77 1.36
CA SER A 158 15.79 -11.93 2.25
C SER A 158 17.15 -12.62 2.13
N TYR A 159 17.67 -12.75 0.91
CA TYR A 159 19.00 -13.29 0.66
C TYR A 159 20.09 -12.42 1.30
N ILE A 160 20.08 -11.10 1.07
CA ILE A 160 21.06 -10.17 1.64
C ILE A 160 21.03 -10.22 3.17
N LEU A 161 19.85 -10.13 3.78
CA LEU A 161 19.69 -10.18 5.23
C LEU A 161 20.21 -11.48 5.82
N SER A 162 19.90 -12.62 5.18
CA SER A 162 20.35 -13.93 5.65
C SER A 162 21.88 -14.06 5.58
N GLU A 163 22.54 -13.54 4.54
CA GLU A 163 24.01 -13.54 4.41
C GLU A 163 24.66 -12.65 5.49
N ILE A 164 24.13 -11.46 5.72
CA ILE A 164 24.67 -10.53 6.73
C ILE A 164 24.56 -11.15 8.13
N ILE A 165 23.41 -11.72 8.49
CA ILE A 165 23.19 -12.38 9.78
C ILE A 165 24.11 -13.60 9.94
N SER A 166 24.39 -14.32 8.86
CA SER A 166 25.32 -15.45 8.84
C SER A 166 26.80 -15.06 8.89
N GLY A 167 27.14 -13.77 9.11
CA GLY A 167 28.51 -13.29 9.29
C GLY A 167 29.16 -12.72 8.03
N ASN A 168 28.45 -12.58 6.91
CA ASN A 168 28.99 -12.09 5.63
C ASN A 168 28.61 -10.63 5.38
N PHE A 169 29.22 -9.68 6.12
CA PHE A 169 28.91 -8.25 5.96
C PHE A 169 29.35 -7.69 4.60
N SER A 170 30.33 -8.32 3.92
CA SER A 170 30.74 -7.88 2.57
C SER A 170 29.59 -7.91 1.56
N PHE A 171 28.53 -8.67 1.87
CA PHE A 171 27.31 -8.74 1.05
C PHE A 171 26.58 -7.40 0.96
N TYR A 172 26.64 -6.55 1.99
CA TYR A 172 26.12 -5.19 1.93
C TYR A 172 26.79 -4.39 0.82
N TYR A 173 28.13 -4.37 0.80
CA TYR A 173 28.88 -3.58 -0.20
C TYR A 173 28.61 -4.08 -1.63
N LYS A 174 28.49 -5.39 -1.84
CA LYS A 174 28.17 -5.98 -3.15
C LYS A 174 26.75 -5.63 -3.63
N ASN A 175 25.86 -5.28 -2.72
CA ASN A 175 24.46 -4.95 -3.01
C ASN A 175 24.08 -3.52 -2.62
N LYS A 176 25.04 -2.61 -2.53
CA LYS A 176 24.82 -1.21 -2.15
C LYS A 176 23.78 -0.52 -3.07
N ASP A 177 23.85 -0.82 -4.38
CA ASP A 177 22.92 -0.29 -5.37
C ASP A 177 21.47 -0.70 -5.11
N PHE A 178 21.23 -1.87 -4.53
CA PHE A 178 19.90 -2.32 -4.14
C PHE A 178 19.29 -1.39 -3.10
N PHE A 179 20.05 -1.02 -2.07
CA PHE A 179 19.60 -0.12 -1.02
C PHE A 179 19.51 1.33 -1.52
N SER A 180 20.44 1.79 -2.35
CA SER A 180 20.40 3.14 -2.92
C SER A 180 19.15 3.37 -3.78
N LYS A 181 18.72 2.36 -4.53
CA LYS A 181 17.45 2.39 -5.29
C LYS A 181 16.22 2.44 -4.40
N ALA A 182 16.31 1.90 -3.19
CA ALA A 182 15.21 1.92 -2.23
C ALA A 182 15.09 3.25 -1.45
N LYS A 183 15.91 4.25 -1.74
CA LYS A 183 15.92 5.54 -1.04
C LYS A 183 14.58 6.28 -1.13
N ASP A 184 13.92 6.20 -2.28
CA ASP A 184 12.61 6.82 -2.50
C ASP A 184 11.47 6.00 -1.88
N TYR A 185 11.76 4.76 -1.46
CA TYR A 185 10.85 3.77 -0.86
C TYR A 185 11.37 3.30 0.51
N LYS A 186 11.97 4.20 1.27
CA LYS A 186 12.64 3.90 2.54
C LYS A 186 11.72 3.28 3.59
N GLU A 187 10.47 3.72 3.65
CA GLU A 187 9.47 3.18 4.57
C GLU A 187 9.10 1.75 4.19
N GLU A 188 8.89 1.50 2.90
CA GLU A 188 8.57 0.20 2.34
C GLU A 188 9.72 -0.80 2.56
N LEU A 189 10.97 -0.38 2.38
CA LEU A 189 12.14 -1.21 2.67
C LEU A 189 12.11 -1.70 4.12
N PHE A 190 11.88 -0.81 5.08
CA PHE A 190 11.86 -1.18 6.49
C PHE A 190 10.61 -1.99 6.87
N VAL A 191 9.48 -1.77 6.21
CA VAL A 191 8.30 -2.64 6.34
C VAL A 191 8.65 -4.07 5.89
N GLU A 192 9.36 -4.25 4.77
CA GLU A 192 9.77 -5.58 4.31
C GLU A 192 10.82 -6.23 5.21
N ILE A 193 11.74 -5.46 5.77
CA ILE A 193 12.66 -5.94 6.81
C ILE A 193 11.88 -6.43 8.04
N LEU A 194 10.90 -5.67 8.51
CA LEU A 194 10.04 -6.08 9.64
C LEU A 194 9.24 -7.35 9.31
N ASN A 195 8.69 -7.44 8.10
CA ASN A 195 7.98 -8.63 7.63
C ASN A 195 8.88 -9.87 7.62
N PHE A 196 10.14 -9.73 7.18
CA PHE A 196 11.11 -10.81 7.17
C PHE A 196 11.36 -11.37 8.58
N PHE A 197 11.62 -10.52 9.57
CA PHE A 197 11.85 -10.96 10.95
C PHE A 197 10.58 -11.48 11.63
N ASN A 198 9.41 -10.89 11.36
CA ASN A 198 8.14 -11.41 11.83
C ASN A 198 7.85 -12.82 11.28
N ASN A 199 8.21 -13.07 10.01
CA ASN A 199 8.05 -14.40 9.41
C ASN A 199 9.07 -15.40 9.97
N LEU A 200 10.26 -14.94 10.36
CA LEU A 200 11.22 -15.77 11.09
C LEU A 200 10.64 -16.20 12.46
N ILE A 201 10.01 -15.31 13.20
CA ILE A 201 9.31 -15.65 14.45
C ILE A 201 8.22 -16.68 14.18
N LYS A 202 7.38 -16.47 13.17
CA LYS A 202 6.31 -17.42 12.82
C LYS A 202 6.87 -18.79 12.46
N LEU A 203 7.96 -18.85 11.69
CA LEU A 203 8.63 -20.10 11.33
C LEU A 203 9.11 -20.86 12.57
N LYS A 204 9.71 -20.15 13.54
CA LYS A 204 10.19 -20.74 14.81
C LYS A 204 9.04 -21.30 15.66
N TYR A 205 7.89 -20.63 15.73
CA TYR A 205 6.77 -21.06 16.57
C TYR A 205 5.84 -22.07 15.90
N TYR A 206 5.57 -21.92 14.62
CA TYR A 206 4.47 -22.63 13.94
C TYR A 206 4.92 -23.67 12.91
N LYS A 207 6.19 -24.03 12.88
CA LYS A 207 6.89 -25.03 12.03
C LYS A 207 6.36 -25.30 10.60
N ASN A 208 5.12 -24.90 10.25
CA ASN A 208 4.46 -25.28 8.98
C ASN A 208 3.57 -24.22 8.31
N ASN A 209 3.44 -22.99 8.82
CA ASN A 209 2.42 -22.03 8.31
C ASN A 209 2.93 -20.73 7.69
N ALA A 210 4.14 -20.68 7.20
CA ALA A 210 4.54 -19.53 6.41
C ALA A 210 3.99 -19.68 4.97
N LYS A 211 2.95 -18.89 4.61
CA LYS A 211 2.50 -18.70 3.21
C LYS A 211 3.53 -17.87 2.43
N GLU A 212 4.81 -18.24 2.54
CA GLU A 212 5.91 -17.51 1.92
C GLU A 212 6.42 -18.26 0.69
N ASN A 213 7.06 -17.52 -0.22
CA ASN A 213 7.77 -18.07 -1.37
C ASN A 213 8.83 -19.08 -0.89
N LYS A 214 8.97 -20.19 -1.59
CA LYS A 214 9.94 -21.28 -1.25
C LYS A 214 11.38 -20.76 -1.05
N LYS A 215 11.80 -19.77 -1.82
CA LYS A 215 13.15 -19.17 -1.70
C LYS A 215 13.29 -18.32 -0.44
N VAL A 216 12.28 -17.50 -0.12
CA VAL A 216 12.25 -16.73 1.14
C VAL A 216 12.30 -17.66 2.34
N LEU A 217 11.52 -18.76 2.33
CA LEU A 217 11.57 -19.78 3.36
C LEU A 217 12.96 -20.42 3.50
N PHE A 218 13.65 -20.66 2.40
CA PHE A 218 15.03 -21.16 2.45
C PHE A 218 15.96 -20.19 3.19
N TYR A 219 15.88 -18.90 2.93
CA TYR A 219 16.69 -17.89 3.60
C TYR A 219 16.33 -17.74 5.08
N LEU A 220 15.06 -17.81 5.44
CA LEU A 220 14.60 -17.79 6.83
C LEU A 220 15.14 -18.99 7.61
N ARG A 221 15.12 -20.20 7.02
CA ARG A 221 15.68 -21.42 7.65
C ARG A 221 17.19 -21.32 7.88
N LYS A 222 17.93 -20.67 6.99
CA LYS A 222 19.38 -20.46 7.15
C LYS A 222 19.72 -19.73 8.45
N ILE A 223 18.83 -18.86 8.94
CA ILE A 223 19.00 -18.05 10.14
C ILE A 223 18.04 -18.42 11.27
N GLU A 224 17.38 -19.58 11.18
CA GLU A 224 16.40 -20.04 12.19
C GLU A 224 17.01 -20.14 13.60
N ASN A 225 18.32 -20.33 13.71
CA ASN A 225 19.04 -20.40 15.00
C ASN A 225 19.22 -19.04 15.69
N LEU A 226 18.87 -17.90 15.04
CA LEU A 226 18.99 -16.57 15.65
C LEU A 226 18.17 -16.51 16.95
N PRO A 227 18.76 -16.10 18.12
CA PRO A 227 18.03 -16.03 19.39
C PRO A 227 16.83 -15.09 19.31
N PHE A 228 15.78 -15.42 20.07
CA PHE A 228 14.56 -14.60 20.10
C PHE A 228 14.84 -13.16 20.53
N ASP A 229 15.67 -12.99 21.56
CA ASP A 229 16.06 -11.66 22.06
C ASP A 229 16.78 -10.83 21.01
N SER A 230 17.59 -11.47 20.15
CA SER A 230 18.25 -10.79 19.02
C SER A 230 17.23 -10.35 17.98
N ILE A 231 16.25 -11.20 17.66
CA ILE A 231 15.16 -10.86 16.73
C ILE A 231 14.33 -9.68 17.27
N ASP A 232 13.96 -9.70 18.56
CA ASP A 232 13.21 -8.61 19.21
C ASP A 232 13.97 -7.29 19.15
N ARG A 233 15.29 -7.31 19.48
CA ARG A 233 16.13 -6.09 19.37
C ARG A 233 16.21 -5.55 17.95
N ILE A 234 16.32 -6.44 16.95
CA ILE A 234 16.36 -6.03 15.53
C ILE A 234 15.02 -5.39 15.13
N ILE A 235 13.89 -6.00 15.50
CA ILE A 235 12.55 -5.47 15.20
C ILE A 235 12.37 -4.09 15.84
N ARG A 236 12.67 -3.93 17.13
CA ARG A 236 12.56 -2.65 17.84
C ARG A 236 13.43 -1.58 17.18
N LYS A 237 14.65 -1.93 16.77
CA LYS A 237 15.54 -1.00 16.07
C LYS A 237 14.99 -0.57 14.73
N ALA A 238 14.43 -1.49 13.95
CA ALA A 238 13.79 -1.20 12.67
C ALA A 238 12.56 -0.27 12.84
N GLU A 239 11.72 -0.54 13.84
CA GLU A 239 10.57 0.33 14.17
C GLU A 239 10.99 1.74 14.58
N GLN A 240 12.06 1.89 15.38
CA GLN A 240 12.59 3.19 15.76
C GLN A 240 13.05 3.98 14.53
N ILE A 241 13.73 3.33 13.60
CA ILE A 241 14.18 3.94 12.35
C ILE A 241 12.98 4.39 11.51
N THR A 242 11.97 3.56 11.35
CA THR A 242 10.77 3.89 10.58
C THR A 242 10.06 5.12 11.14
N LYS A 243 9.96 5.23 12.46
CA LYS A 243 9.39 6.41 13.14
C LYS A 243 10.25 7.67 12.96
N GLY A 244 11.56 7.51 12.79
CA GLY A 244 12.55 8.59 12.67
C GLY A 244 12.74 9.15 11.26
N PHE A 245 12.16 8.56 10.22
CA PHE A 245 12.33 9.03 8.82
C PHE A 245 11.78 10.44 8.54
N LYS A 246 11.01 11.02 9.43
CA LYS A 246 10.56 12.42 9.36
C LYS A 246 11.70 13.44 9.55
N ASN A 247 12.82 13.04 10.13
CA ASN A 247 14.01 13.86 10.31
C ASN A 247 14.96 13.58 9.15
N ASN A 248 15.54 14.59 8.51
CA ASN A 248 16.43 14.54 7.34
C ASN A 248 17.73 13.75 7.57
N ALA A 249 17.66 12.50 8.04
CA ALA A 249 18.81 11.64 8.21
C ALA A 249 19.30 11.10 6.83
N ASN A 250 20.61 10.99 6.66
CA ASN A 250 21.19 10.37 5.47
C ASN A 250 20.76 8.89 5.41
N PHE A 251 19.92 8.55 4.43
CA PHE A 251 19.35 7.22 4.28
C PHE A 251 20.41 6.12 4.18
N ASP A 252 21.46 6.32 3.38
CA ASP A 252 22.51 5.33 3.18
C ASP A 252 23.22 5.00 4.52
N MET A 253 23.48 6.04 5.34
CA MET A 253 24.09 5.90 6.66
C MET A 253 23.16 5.17 7.64
N VAL A 254 21.86 5.45 7.57
CA VAL A 254 20.86 4.77 8.41
C VAL A 254 20.78 3.29 8.09
N VAL A 255 20.76 2.93 6.79
CA VAL A 255 20.74 1.54 6.34
C VAL A 255 22.03 0.82 6.73
N GLU A 256 23.19 1.41 6.48
CA GLU A 256 24.48 0.81 6.81
C GLU A 256 24.60 0.54 8.32
N ASN A 257 24.29 1.52 9.16
CA ASN A 257 24.30 1.36 10.61
C ASN A 257 23.33 0.27 11.09
N PHE A 258 22.17 0.17 10.47
CA PHE A 258 21.19 -0.85 10.80
C PHE A 258 21.70 -2.25 10.39
N LEU A 259 22.31 -2.39 9.22
CA LEU A 259 22.86 -3.67 8.76
C LEU A 259 24.09 -4.11 9.58
N ILE A 260 24.92 -3.15 10.04
CA ILE A 260 25.99 -3.44 11.01
C ILE A 260 25.41 -3.96 12.33
N PHE A 261 24.30 -3.39 12.78
CA PHE A 261 23.62 -3.86 13.99
C PHE A 261 23.11 -5.29 13.80
N ILE A 262 22.46 -5.61 12.68
CA ILE A 262 22.00 -6.97 12.35
C ILE A 262 23.16 -7.96 12.31
N TYR A 263 24.26 -7.58 11.68
CA TYR A 263 25.48 -8.39 11.61
C TYR A 263 26.02 -8.75 13.00
N ARG A 264 26.07 -7.77 13.91
CA ARG A 264 26.51 -7.99 15.30
C ARG A 264 25.59 -8.94 16.05
N GLU A 265 24.26 -8.78 15.90
CA GLU A 265 23.28 -9.67 16.50
C GLU A 265 23.41 -11.12 15.98
N GLY A 266 23.74 -11.30 14.70
CA GLY A 266 24.03 -12.63 14.13
C GLY A 266 25.29 -13.26 14.74
N ARG A 267 26.36 -12.50 14.99
CA ARG A 267 27.62 -13.02 15.56
C ARG A 267 27.60 -13.29 17.05
N ASN A 268 26.69 -12.69 17.79
CA ASN A 268 26.50 -13.00 19.21
C ASN A 268 26.11 -14.47 19.45
N ILE A 269 25.70 -15.20 18.42
CA ILE A 269 25.40 -16.64 18.46
C ILE A 269 26.70 -17.45 18.59
N GLU A 270 27.76 -17.08 17.87
CA GLU A 270 29.03 -17.84 17.87
C GLU A 270 29.76 -17.71 19.22
N SER A 271 29.76 -16.51 19.81
CA SER A 271 30.41 -16.27 21.11
C SER A 271 29.70 -16.96 22.29
N SER A 272 28.43 -17.33 22.14
CA SER A 272 27.67 -18.10 23.15
C SER A 272 27.84 -19.62 23.01
N ARG A 273 28.28 -20.12 21.84
CA ARG A 273 28.57 -21.54 21.60
C ARG A 273 29.99 -21.95 22.05
N ASP A 274 30.95 -21.02 22.03
CA ASP A 274 32.34 -21.28 22.47
C ASP A 274 32.48 -21.22 24.01
N LYS A 275 31.39 -21.02 24.75
CA LYS A 275 31.33 -20.99 26.22
C LYS A 275 30.59 -22.16 26.85
N LEU A 276 30.17 -23.13 26.05
CA LEU A 276 29.57 -24.42 26.49
C LEU A 276 30.45 -25.58 26.03
#